data_acc7e395bb8d5ef78e256076b086eb58
#
_entry.id   acc7e395bb8d5ef78e256076b086eb58
#
_cell.length_a   1.000
_cell.length_b   1.000
_cell.length_c   1.000
_cell.angle_alpha   90.00
_cell.angle_beta   90.00
_cell.angle_gamma   90.00
#
_symmetry.space_group_name_H-M   'P 1'
#
loop_
_entity.id
_entity.type
_entity.pdbx_description
1 polymer ?
#
loop_
_entity_poly.entity_id
_entity_poly.type
_entity_poly.pdbx_seq_one_letter_code
_entity_poly.pdbx_strand_id
1 'polypeptide(L)'
;TVSPNLATTGTTADGTKLNAEDATFMLLPQTLGADSKLEVVFHDNISGNDRILSASLDGAEWPRGKTVTYRLSITPEYELKFTSESEEQDAHYVIYPITIKADKLGSNGWKLTSNDTKNVTFVENFANNDIKRLVDNGYWLKDYCGTSEITSKSYGDVKVYVFIKENISNADRDIKLTLAPVDYPDATHETFTFKQYCPAWNNGIGVERMQETDYPWGFNWDSDMKITYKMPEGFWMGIWHILFSIFGDTKYVTQEGSAWLGTWKVTVDFSKVPKLTTATSTTDGLTNTWEIYNFEGISEAETIMNQLKSWGGVPDKTLPTNPTEFAAAACAKKNPFGVKIESNQGQNLYIPTLAKEDMVWYLPAQDEAPNMKDDLSGNYWTSTAITDPGTTSYKYTAGGAVSPEDRNSIIHVRAVRKK
;
A
#
# COMPACT_ATOMS: atom_id res chain seq x y z
N THR A 1 -36.65 -33.79 -30.65
CA THR A 1 -35.51 -32.91 -30.36
C THR A 1 -35.35 -31.94 -31.52
N VAL A 2 -35.26 -30.65 -31.22
CA VAL A 2 -35.01 -29.61 -32.22
C VAL A 2 -33.66 -28.97 -31.81
N SER A 3 -32.76 -28.83 -32.73
CA SER A 3 -31.40 -28.31 -32.46
C SER A 3 -31.04 -27.23 -33.48
N PRO A 4 -31.42 -25.97 -33.21
CA PRO A 4 -31.00 -24.86 -34.04
C PRO A 4 -29.53 -24.50 -33.73
N ASN A 5 -28.78 -24.09 -34.75
CA ASN A 5 -27.48 -23.52 -34.61
C ASN A 5 -27.58 -22.01 -34.69
N LEU A 6 -27.55 -21.34 -33.52
CA LEU A 6 -27.76 -19.91 -33.42
C LEU A 6 -26.44 -19.24 -32.97
N ALA A 7 -26.00 -18.26 -33.73
CA ALA A 7 -24.87 -17.43 -33.34
C ALA A 7 -25.39 -16.15 -32.66
N THR A 8 -24.95 -15.90 -31.43
CA THR A 8 -25.23 -14.66 -30.72
C THR A 8 -23.96 -13.86 -30.50
N THR A 9 -24.00 -12.56 -30.76
CA THR A 9 -22.90 -11.65 -30.50
C THR A 9 -23.32 -10.64 -29.46
N GLY A 10 -22.91 -10.87 -28.21
CA GLY A 10 -23.10 -9.93 -27.11
C GLY A 10 -24.40 -10.13 -26.34
N THR A 11 -24.37 -9.68 -25.09
CA THR A 11 -25.52 -9.58 -24.20
C THR A 11 -25.86 -8.11 -23.96
N THR A 12 -27.13 -7.75 -24.02
CA THR A 12 -27.64 -6.46 -23.53
C THR A 12 -28.37 -6.70 -22.19
N ALA A 13 -28.59 -5.66 -21.39
CA ALA A 13 -29.35 -5.74 -20.14
C ALA A 13 -30.72 -6.40 -20.32
N ASP A 14 -31.31 -6.29 -21.49
CA ASP A 14 -32.60 -6.90 -21.86
C ASP A 14 -32.46 -8.29 -22.47
N GLY A 15 -31.23 -8.79 -22.64
CA GLY A 15 -30.89 -10.02 -23.32
C GLY A 15 -30.94 -9.91 -24.85
N THR A 16 -30.32 -10.86 -25.53
CA THR A 16 -30.43 -10.96 -26.99
C THR A 16 -31.68 -11.73 -27.35
N LYS A 17 -32.56 -11.12 -28.12
CA LYS A 17 -33.71 -11.85 -28.66
C LYS A 17 -33.27 -12.77 -29.76
N LEU A 18 -33.45 -14.04 -29.56
CA LEU A 18 -33.31 -15.06 -30.62
C LEU A 18 -34.62 -15.06 -31.45
N ASN A 19 -34.90 -13.95 -32.12
CA ASN A 19 -36.11 -13.77 -32.91
C ASN A 19 -35.94 -14.25 -34.37
N ALA A 20 -34.86 -14.92 -34.66
CA ALA A 20 -34.70 -15.52 -35.97
C ALA A 20 -35.80 -16.56 -36.18
N GLU A 21 -36.22 -16.75 -37.43
CA GLU A 21 -37.12 -17.86 -37.81
C GLU A 21 -36.63 -19.18 -37.27
N ASP A 22 -35.30 -19.33 -37.17
CA ASP A 22 -34.60 -20.53 -36.67
C ASP A 22 -34.79 -20.75 -35.17
N ALA A 23 -35.19 -19.75 -34.38
CA ALA A 23 -35.42 -19.84 -32.91
C ALA A 23 -36.90 -20.01 -32.55
N THR A 24 -37.77 -20.04 -33.54
CA THR A 24 -39.23 -20.20 -33.35
C THR A 24 -39.68 -21.54 -33.85
N PHE A 25 -40.24 -22.35 -32.97
CA PHE A 25 -40.71 -23.70 -33.30
C PHE A 25 -42.24 -23.76 -33.20
N MET A 26 -42.88 -24.41 -34.17
CA MET A 26 -44.28 -24.81 -34.06
C MET A 26 -44.38 -26.14 -33.33
N LEU A 27 -44.99 -26.14 -32.19
CA LEU A 27 -45.16 -27.30 -31.33
C LEU A 27 -46.64 -27.57 -31.08
N LEU A 28 -46.99 -28.82 -30.79
CA LEU A 28 -48.36 -29.20 -30.48
C LEU A 28 -48.77 -28.60 -29.09
N PRO A 29 -49.99 -28.08 -28.98
CA PRO A 29 -50.51 -27.65 -27.70
C PRO A 29 -50.55 -28.84 -26.72
N GLN A 30 -49.96 -28.67 -25.56
CA GLN A 30 -49.87 -29.74 -24.56
C GLN A 30 -49.40 -29.18 -23.21
N THR A 31 -49.64 -29.95 -22.17
CA THR A 31 -48.94 -29.80 -20.86
C THR A 31 -47.71 -30.71 -20.89
N LEU A 32 -46.59 -30.18 -20.55
CA LEU A 32 -45.30 -30.91 -20.56
C LEU A 32 -45.18 -31.81 -19.31
N GLY A 33 -44.68 -33.03 -19.47
CA GLY A 33 -44.50 -33.99 -18.39
C GLY A 33 -43.12 -33.84 -17.72
N ALA A 34 -42.91 -34.64 -16.67
CA ALA A 34 -41.77 -34.59 -15.78
C ALA A 34 -40.37 -34.69 -16.45
N ASP A 35 -40.31 -35.38 -17.60
CA ASP A 35 -39.02 -35.56 -18.35
C ASP A 35 -38.77 -34.45 -19.37
N SER A 36 -39.69 -33.46 -19.44
CA SER A 36 -39.53 -32.35 -20.39
C SER A 36 -38.51 -31.37 -19.91
N LYS A 37 -37.52 -31.06 -20.74
CA LYS A 37 -36.47 -30.12 -20.45
C LYS A 37 -36.10 -29.27 -21.67
N LEU A 38 -35.62 -28.08 -21.39
CA LEU A 38 -34.91 -27.23 -22.34
C LEU A 38 -33.41 -27.36 -22.07
N GLU A 39 -32.69 -27.78 -23.09
CA GLU A 39 -31.22 -27.81 -23.05
C GLU A 39 -30.68 -26.84 -24.09
N VAL A 40 -29.76 -25.99 -23.67
CA VAL A 40 -29.03 -25.10 -24.55
C VAL A 40 -27.54 -25.39 -24.36
N VAL A 41 -26.90 -25.80 -25.43
CA VAL A 41 -25.46 -25.93 -25.53
C VAL A 41 -24.93 -24.65 -26.17
N PHE A 42 -24.09 -23.95 -25.51
CA PHE A 42 -23.43 -22.78 -26.08
C PHE A 42 -21.93 -22.85 -25.90
N HIS A 43 -21.21 -22.39 -26.92
CA HIS A 43 -19.77 -22.27 -26.86
C HIS A 43 -19.40 -20.96 -26.17
N ASP A 44 -18.77 -21.06 -24.99
CA ASP A 44 -18.25 -19.90 -24.28
C ASP A 44 -16.89 -19.52 -24.87
N ASN A 45 -16.85 -18.48 -25.69
CA ASN A 45 -15.63 -18.00 -26.33
C ASN A 45 -14.57 -17.50 -25.34
N ILE A 46 -14.95 -17.29 -24.08
CA ILE A 46 -14.04 -16.81 -23.03
C ILE A 46 -13.30 -17.97 -22.40
N SER A 47 -14.01 -19.01 -21.99
CA SER A 47 -13.42 -20.23 -21.42
C SER A 47 -12.92 -21.21 -22.48
N GLY A 48 -13.37 -21.06 -23.73
CA GLY A 48 -13.11 -21.99 -24.84
C GLY A 48 -13.81 -23.35 -24.70
N ASN A 49 -14.80 -23.47 -23.80
CA ASN A 49 -15.51 -24.71 -23.53
C ASN A 49 -16.99 -24.63 -23.90
N ASP A 50 -17.56 -25.77 -24.23
CA ASP A 50 -19.01 -25.88 -24.37
C ASP A 50 -19.65 -26.00 -22.98
N ARG A 51 -20.73 -25.24 -22.76
CA ARG A 51 -21.54 -25.28 -21.55
C ARG A 51 -22.96 -25.72 -21.88
N ILE A 52 -23.51 -26.55 -21.01
CA ILE A 52 -24.89 -27.05 -21.14
C ILE A 52 -25.73 -26.41 -20.05
N LEU A 53 -26.73 -25.65 -20.48
CA LEU A 53 -27.78 -25.16 -19.58
C LEU A 53 -28.99 -26.07 -19.74
N SER A 54 -29.50 -26.56 -18.62
CA SER A 54 -30.70 -27.40 -18.60
C SER A 54 -31.72 -26.82 -17.64
N ALA A 55 -32.93 -26.62 -18.11
CA ALA A 55 -34.06 -26.20 -17.30
C ALA A 55 -35.21 -27.18 -17.44
N SER A 56 -35.81 -27.62 -16.31
CA SER A 56 -37.00 -28.43 -16.35
C SER A 56 -38.20 -27.60 -16.87
N LEU A 57 -38.98 -28.21 -17.73
CA LEU A 57 -40.24 -27.69 -18.25
C LEU A 57 -41.44 -28.47 -17.71
N ASP A 58 -41.26 -29.26 -16.67
CA ASP A 58 -42.35 -30.05 -16.07
C ASP A 58 -43.52 -29.15 -15.68
N GLY A 59 -44.72 -29.55 -16.09
CA GLY A 59 -45.95 -28.80 -15.82
C GLY A 59 -46.12 -27.54 -16.67
N ALA A 60 -45.19 -27.15 -17.54
CA ALA A 60 -45.33 -26.02 -18.42
C ALA A 60 -46.43 -26.26 -19.47
N GLU A 61 -47.30 -25.28 -19.65
CA GLU A 61 -48.39 -25.36 -20.63
C GLU A 61 -48.01 -24.67 -21.94
N TRP A 62 -48.28 -25.36 -23.08
CA TRP A 62 -48.20 -24.80 -24.41
C TRP A 62 -49.61 -24.67 -24.97
N PRO A 63 -50.32 -23.53 -24.73
CA PRO A 63 -51.71 -23.38 -25.09
C PRO A 63 -51.84 -23.17 -26.60
N ARG A 64 -53.00 -23.60 -27.13
CA ARG A 64 -53.32 -23.46 -28.55
C ARG A 64 -53.36 -21.99 -28.98
N GLY A 65 -52.68 -21.67 -30.08
CA GLY A 65 -52.70 -20.31 -30.66
C GLY A 65 -51.96 -19.25 -29.82
N LYS A 66 -51.05 -19.65 -28.92
CA LYS A 66 -50.23 -18.77 -28.13
C LYS A 66 -48.74 -18.96 -28.44
N THR A 67 -47.95 -17.92 -28.26
CA THR A 67 -46.48 -17.99 -28.27
C THR A 67 -46.03 -18.06 -26.83
N VAL A 68 -45.20 -19.05 -26.51
CA VAL A 68 -44.52 -19.19 -25.23
C VAL A 68 -43.05 -18.79 -25.42
N THR A 69 -42.56 -17.83 -24.62
CA THR A 69 -41.19 -17.34 -24.69
C THR A 69 -40.42 -17.78 -23.43
N TYR A 70 -39.34 -18.46 -23.62
CA TYR A 70 -38.42 -18.79 -22.54
C TYR A 70 -37.25 -17.81 -22.52
N ARG A 71 -36.95 -17.28 -21.32
CA ARG A 71 -35.77 -16.46 -21.09
C ARG A 71 -34.69 -17.32 -20.45
N LEU A 72 -33.53 -17.31 -21.04
CA LEU A 72 -32.34 -18.01 -20.53
C LEU A 72 -31.35 -16.97 -20.01
N SER A 73 -30.87 -17.15 -18.80
CA SER A 73 -29.81 -16.33 -18.24
C SER A 73 -28.60 -17.22 -17.98
N ILE A 74 -27.46 -16.77 -18.42
CA ILE A 74 -26.19 -17.44 -18.20
C ILE A 74 -25.41 -16.64 -17.17
N THR A 75 -25.09 -17.27 -16.05
CA THR A 75 -24.17 -16.68 -15.08
C THR A 75 -22.76 -17.06 -15.50
N PRO A 76 -21.88 -16.10 -15.76
CA PRO A 76 -20.49 -16.37 -16.09
C PRO A 76 -19.78 -17.13 -14.95
N GLU A 77 -18.97 -18.12 -15.31
CA GLU A 77 -18.12 -18.83 -14.35
C GLU A 77 -16.77 -18.11 -14.23
N TYR A 78 -16.76 -16.98 -13.58
CA TYR A 78 -15.50 -16.31 -13.24
C TYR A 78 -15.41 -16.15 -11.72
N GLU A 79 -14.19 -15.99 -11.23
CA GLU A 79 -13.92 -15.58 -9.86
C GLU A 79 -13.26 -14.19 -9.90
N LEU A 80 -13.87 -13.22 -9.26
CA LEU A 80 -13.33 -11.88 -9.13
C LEU A 80 -13.76 -11.33 -7.77
N LYS A 81 -12.82 -11.24 -6.83
CA LYS A 81 -13.12 -10.81 -5.47
C LYS A 81 -11.91 -10.21 -4.77
N PHE A 82 -12.15 -9.40 -3.76
CA PHE A 82 -11.13 -9.01 -2.80
C PHE A 82 -10.87 -10.15 -1.82
N THR A 83 -9.58 -10.39 -1.52
CA THR A 83 -9.15 -11.39 -0.52
C THR A 83 -8.49 -10.76 0.70
N SER A 84 -8.22 -9.45 0.66
CA SER A 84 -7.74 -8.69 1.82
C SER A 84 -8.86 -8.45 2.83
N GLU A 85 -8.50 -8.38 4.10
CA GLU A 85 -9.37 -7.89 5.15
C GLU A 85 -9.40 -6.35 5.15
N SER A 86 -10.52 -5.78 5.61
CA SER A 86 -10.67 -4.33 5.70
C SER A 86 -10.00 -3.83 6.97
N GLU A 87 -9.11 -2.86 6.84
CA GLU A 87 -8.42 -2.20 7.94
C GLU A 87 -8.64 -0.70 7.87
N GLU A 88 -8.86 -0.07 9.02
CA GLU A 88 -8.96 1.39 9.12
C GLU A 88 -7.61 2.03 8.82
N GLN A 89 -7.63 3.22 8.21
CA GLN A 89 -6.43 3.96 7.83
C GLN A 89 -6.39 5.31 8.54
N ASP A 90 -5.18 5.77 8.87
CA ASP A 90 -5.01 7.07 9.52
C ASP A 90 -5.12 8.25 8.54
N ALA A 91 -5.13 9.45 9.10
CA ALA A 91 -5.36 10.71 8.40
C ALA A 91 -4.26 11.11 7.41
N HIS A 92 -3.04 10.62 7.58
CA HIS A 92 -1.89 10.96 6.75
C HIS A 92 -1.88 10.28 5.37
N TYR A 93 -0.83 10.46 4.58
CA TYR A 93 -0.61 9.71 3.34
C TYR A 93 -0.37 8.24 3.64
N VAL A 94 -1.13 7.35 3.00
CA VAL A 94 -1.11 5.91 3.28
C VAL A 94 -0.93 5.13 1.99
N ILE A 95 -0.17 4.04 2.07
CA ILE A 95 -0.12 2.99 1.05
C ILE A 95 -0.79 1.76 1.65
N TYR A 96 -1.92 1.36 1.06
CA TYR A 96 -2.69 0.21 1.52
C TYR A 96 -2.66 -0.91 0.47
N PRO A 97 -1.84 -1.95 0.64
CA PRO A 97 -1.81 -3.06 -0.29
C PRO A 97 -3.05 -3.94 -0.11
N ILE A 98 -3.73 -4.23 -1.22
CA ILE A 98 -4.85 -5.16 -1.27
C ILE A 98 -4.53 -6.32 -2.21
N THR A 99 -5.18 -7.46 -2.01
CA THR A 99 -5.09 -8.62 -2.89
C THR A 99 -6.43 -8.89 -3.54
N ILE A 100 -6.41 -9.09 -4.84
CA ILE A 100 -7.55 -9.43 -5.67
C ILE A 100 -7.33 -10.84 -6.20
N LYS A 101 -8.33 -11.71 -6.08
CA LYS A 101 -8.34 -12.98 -6.80
C LYS A 101 -9.15 -12.83 -8.08
N ALA A 102 -8.50 -13.12 -9.21
CA ALA A 102 -9.07 -12.99 -10.54
C ALA A 102 -8.86 -14.30 -11.31
N ASP A 103 -9.94 -14.95 -11.77
CA ASP A 103 -9.87 -16.19 -12.55
C ASP A 103 -11.00 -16.23 -13.58
N LYS A 104 -10.73 -16.83 -14.74
CA LYS A 104 -11.68 -17.05 -15.83
C LYS A 104 -12.42 -15.80 -16.30
N LEU A 105 -11.80 -14.64 -16.17
CA LEU A 105 -12.30 -13.40 -16.76
C LEU A 105 -12.00 -13.38 -18.26
N GLY A 106 -12.80 -12.74 -19.04
CA GLY A 106 -12.60 -12.62 -20.49
C GLY A 106 -11.30 -11.92 -20.88
N SER A 107 -11.12 -11.74 -22.19
CA SER A 107 -9.87 -11.19 -22.78
C SER A 107 -9.52 -9.77 -22.31
N ASN A 108 -10.48 -9.05 -21.74
CA ASN A 108 -10.29 -7.68 -21.28
C ASN A 108 -10.06 -7.55 -19.75
N GLY A 109 -10.17 -8.68 -19.01
CA GLY A 109 -9.81 -8.77 -17.60
C GLY A 109 -10.79 -8.03 -16.67
N TRP A 110 -10.25 -7.23 -15.74
CA TRP A 110 -11.00 -6.55 -14.70
C TRP A 110 -10.61 -5.08 -14.58
N LYS A 111 -11.53 -4.30 -13.97
CA LYS A 111 -11.34 -2.88 -13.68
C LYS A 111 -11.53 -2.62 -12.21
N LEU A 112 -10.65 -1.81 -11.62
CA LEU A 112 -10.74 -1.34 -10.24
C LEU A 112 -10.90 0.19 -10.23
N THR A 113 -11.85 0.67 -9.45
CA THR A 113 -12.16 2.10 -9.29
C THR A 113 -12.41 2.44 -7.82
N SER A 114 -12.39 3.73 -7.48
CA SER A 114 -12.75 4.25 -6.16
C SER A 114 -13.88 5.27 -6.27
N ASN A 115 -14.68 5.39 -5.20
CA ASN A 115 -15.64 6.50 -5.03
C ASN A 115 -14.94 7.85 -4.81
N ASP A 116 -13.64 7.86 -4.47
CA ASP A 116 -12.85 9.07 -4.24
C ASP A 116 -11.64 9.14 -5.18
N THR A 117 -11.92 9.42 -6.45
CA THR A 117 -10.91 9.48 -7.53
C THR A 117 -9.89 10.61 -7.39
N LYS A 118 -10.11 11.58 -6.50
CA LYS A 118 -9.17 12.70 -6.25
C LYS A 118 -8.08 12.31 -5.26
N ASN A 119 -8.41 11.43 -4.33
CA ASN A 119 -7.55 11.11 -3.20
C ASN A 119 -7.06 9.67 -3.20
N VAL A 120 -7.62 8.82 -4.06
CA VAL A 120 -7.28 7.40 -4.16
C VAL A 120 -6.78 7.07 -5.56
N THR A 121 -5.60 6.45 -5.62
CA THR A 121 -5.00 5.98 -6.87
C THR A 121 -4.45 4.56 -6.69
N PHE A 122 -4.14 3.89 -7.80
CA PHE A 122 -3.81 2.48 -7.81
C PHE A 122 -2.55 2.19 -8.62
N VAL A 123 -1.74 1.26 -8.11
CA VAL A 123 -0.61 0.68 -8.85
C VAL A 123 -0.65 -0.83 -8.67
N GLU A 124 -0.70 -1.58 -9.77
CA GLU A 124 -0.56 -3.03 -9.78
C GLU A 124 0.91 -3.42 -9.93
N ASN A 125 1.57 -2.85 -10.93
CA ASN A 125 2.93 -3.19 -11.27
C ASN A 125 3.81 -1.96 -11.33
N PHE A 126 4.97 -2.03 -10.70
CA PHE A 126 6.02 -1.03 -10.83
C PHE A 126 6.98 -1.43 -11.96
N ALA A 127 7.25 -0.50 -12.88
CA ALA A 127 8.21 -0.72 -13.95
C ALA A 127 9.66 -0.91 -13.44
N ASN A 128 9.92 -0.53 -12.19
CA ASN A 128 11.23 -0.59 -11.55
C ASN A 128 11.11 -1.22 -10.16
N ASN A 129 11.91 -2.28 -9.91
CA ASN A 129 11.93 -3.00 -8.63
C ASN A 129 12.47 -2.13 -7.48
N ASP A 130 13.32 -1.15 -7.75
CA ASP A 130 13.82 -0.24 -6.71
C ASP A 130 12.71 0.70 -6.23
N ILE A 131 11.88 1.19 -7.15
CA ILE A 131 10.68 1.97 -6.80
C ILE A 131 9.71 1.10 -5.98
N LYS A 132 9.45 -0.14 -6.43
CA LYS A 132 8.62 -1.08 -5.68
C LYS A 132 9.15 -1.28 -4.26
N ARG A 133 10.46 -1.44 -4.10
CA ARG A 133 11.10 -1.60 -2.78
C ARG A 133 10.88 -0.37 -1.89
N LEU A 134 10.97 0.85 -2.42
CA LEU A 134 10.69 2.07 -1.66
C LEU A 134 9.22 2.09 -1.19
N VAL A 135 8.29 1.73 -2.06
CA VAL A 135 6.86 1.63 -1.72
C VAL A 135 6.61 0.53 -0.67
N ASP A 136 7.24 -0.64 -0.80
CA ASP A 136 7.16 -1.72 0.20
C ASP A 136 7.76 -1.31 1.56
N ASN A 137 8.68 -0.34 1.58
CA ASN A 137 9.24 0.26 2.80
C ASN A 137 8.40 1.45 3.33
N GLY A 138 7.21 1.69 2.79
CA GLY A 138 6.26 2.67 3.28
C GLY A 138 6.44 4.09 2.73
N TYR A 139 7.31 4.33 1.76
CA TYR A 139 7.46 5.65 1.14
C TYR A 139 6.32 5.92 0.16
N TRP A 140 5.44 6.87 0.47
CA TRP A 140 4.40 7.34 -0.44
C TRP A 140 5.04 8.21 -1.54
N LEU A 141 5.22 7.65 -2.74
CA LEU A 141 5.98 8.30 -3.83
C LEU A 141 5.04 9.07 -4.76
N LYS A 142 5.15 10.42 -4.76
CA LYS A 142 4.22 11.30 -5.50
C LYS A 142 4.22 11.10 -7.01
N ASP A 143 5.35 10.67 -7.59
CA ASP A 143 5.48 10.44 -9.04
C ASP A 143 5.17 8.99 -9.45
N TYR A 144 4.89 8.10 -8.49
CA TYR A 144 4.68 6.67 -8.71
C TYR A 144 3.40 6.14 -8.04
N CYS A 145 2.47 7.02 -7.70
CA CYS A 145 1.21 6.65 -7.04
C CYS A 145 0.10 6.18 -8.00
N GLY A 146 0.39 6.09 -9.32
CA GLY A 146 -0.50 5.51 -10.31
C GLY A 146 -1.67 6.40 -10.72
N THR A 147 -2.79 5.76 -11.06
CA THR A 147 -3.98 6.39 -11.64
C THR A 147 -5.22 6.15 -10.78
N SER A 148 -6.25 6.99 -10.93
CA SER A 148 -7.51 6.88 -10.17
C SER A 148 -8.37 5.67 -10.54
N GLU A 149 -8.02 4.96 -11.60
CA GLU A 149 -8.59 3.67 -11.99
C GLU A 149 -7.53 2.85 -12.71
N ILE A 150 -7.65 1.52 -12.63
CA ILE A 150 -6.83 0.59 -13.40
C ILE A 150 -7.70 -0.45 -14.08
N THR A 151 -7.26 -0.88 -15.25
CA THR A 151 -7.76 -2.06 -15.95
C THR A 151 -6.62 -3.03 -16.11
N SER A 152 -6.81 -4.27 -15.70
CA SER A 152 -5.77 -5.29 -15.72
C SER A 152 -6.27 -6.58 -16.34
N LYS A 153 -5.32 -7.32 -16.93
CA LYS A 153 -5.51 -8.68 -17.45
C LYS A 153 -4.76 -9.72 -16.61
N SER A 154 -4.28 -9.34 -15.45
CA SER A 154 -3.60 -10.26 -14.53
C SER A 154 -4.60 -11.23 -13.89
N TYR A 155 -4.17 -12.48 -13.73
CA TYR A 155 -4.93 -13.58 -13.16
C TYR A 155 -4.26 -14.13 -11.91
N GLY A 156 -5.02 -14.91 -11.15
CA GLY A 156 -4.59 -15.47 -9.87
C GLY A 156 -4.72 -14.48 -8.74
N ASP A 157 -3.80 -14.55 -7.78
CA ASP A 157 -3.72 -13.60 -6.67
C ASP A 157 -2.91 -12.38 -7.11
N VAL A 158 -3.60 -11.25 -7.31
CA VAL A 158 -3.02 -10.01 -7.81
C VAL A 158 -2.92 -9.00 -6.67
N LYS A 159 -1.71 -8.54 -6.37
CA LYS A 159 -1.47 -7.48 -5.40
C LYS A 159 -1.62 -6.11 -6.07
N VAL A 160 -2.44 -5.24 -5.47
CA VAL A 160 -2.61 -3.85 -5.89
C VAL A 160 -2.28 -2.93 -4.72
N TYR A 161 -1.49 -1.91 -4.96
CA TYR A 161 -1.19 -0.87 -3.98
C TYR A 161 -2.19 0.27 -4.14
N VAL A 162 -2.93 0.54 -3.10
CA VAL A 162 -3.86 1.67 -3.01
C VAL A 162 -3.12 2.83 -2.35
N PHE A 163 -2.89 3.89 -3.09
CA PHE A 163 -2.29 5.13 -2.61
C PHE A 163 -3.40 6.09 -2.18
N ILE A 164 -3.39 6.49 -0.92
CA ILE A 164 -4.42 7.31 -0.32
C ILE A 164 -3.78 8.61 0.15
N LYS A 165 -4.30 9.74 -0.31
CA LYS A 165 -3.89 11.07 0.19
C LYS A 165 -4.46 11.33 1.56
N GLU A 166 -3.83 12.25 2.28
CA GLU A 166 -4.27 12.66 3.60
C GLU A 166 -5.74 13.10 3.66
N ASN A 167 -6.38 12.85 4.78
CA ASN A 167 -7.70 13.36 5.11
C ASN A 167 -7.56 14.53 6.10
N ILE A 168 -7.66 15.76 5.61
CA ILE A 168 -7.55 16.98 6.42
C ILE A 168 -8.89 17.57 6.82
N SER A 169 -9.97 16.85 6.56
CA SER A 169 -11.32 17.28 6.91
C SER A 169 -11.59 17.17 8.42
N ASN A 170 -12.77 17.56 8.85
CA ASN A 170 -13.23 17.37 10.21
C ASN A 170 -14.09 16.08 10.35
N ALA A 171 -14.10 15.23 9.34
CA ALA A 171 -14.89 14.00 9.33
C ALA A 171 -14.09 12.85 8.73
N ASP A 172 -14.31 11.66 9.26
CA ASP A 172 -13.78 10.43 8.69
C ASP A 172 -14.33 10.23 7.27
N ARG A 173 -13.56 9.55 6.45
CA ARG A 173 -13.86 9.31 5.03
C ARG A 173 -14.02 7.82 4.78
N ASP A 174 -15.20 7.40 4.26
CA ASP A 174 -15.41 6.04 3.80
C ASP A 174 -14.92 5.92 2.36
N ILE A 175 -13.91 5.09 2.15
CA ILE A 175 -13.36 4.77 0.85
C ILE A 175 -13.95 3.45 0.40
N LYS A 176 -14.64 3.49 -0.74
CA LYS A 176 -15.24 2.31 -1.37
C LYS A 176 -14.54 2.03 -2.69
N LEU A 177 -13.89 0.88 -2.76
CA LEU A 177 -13.33 0.34 -4.00
C LEU A 177 -14.37 -0.53 -4.68
N THR A 178 -14.44 -0.44 -6.00
CA THR A 178 -15.35 -1.24 -6.83
C THR A 178 -14.53 -2.02 -7.86
N LEU A 179 -14.72 -3.32 -7.86
CA LEU A 179 -14.04 -4.27 -8.74
C LEU A 179 -15.06 -4.89 -9.70
N ALA A 180 -14.85 -4.74 -10.98
CA ALA A 180 -15.77 -5.18 -12.02
C ALA A 180 -15.07 -5.95 -13.13
N PRO A 181 -15.64 -7.05 -13.64
CA PRO A 181 -15.16 -7.72 -14.83
C PRO A 181 -15.50 -6.87 -16.08
N VAL A 182 -14.51 -6.66 -16.96
CA VAL A 182 -14.70 -5.78 -18.13
C VAL A 182 -15.63 -6.41 -19.17
N ASP A 183 -15.52 -7.73 -19.38
CA ASP A 183 -16.30 -8.44 -20.38
C ASP A 183 -17.73 -8.78 -19.91
N TYR A 184 -18.06 -8.51 -18.65
CA TYR A 184 -19.38 -8.77 -18.05
C TYR A 184 -19.94 -7.52 -17.35
N PRO A 185 -20.32 -6.46 -18.11
CA PRO A 185 -20.69 -5.18 -17.53
C PRO A 185 -21.95 -5.23 -16.65
N ASP A 186 -22.84 -6.21 -16.89
CA ASP A 186 -24.07 -6.40 -16.12
C ASP A 186 -23.89 -7.31 -14.89
N ALA A 187 -22.68 -7.79 -14.64
CA ALA A 187 -22.38 -8.62 -13.48
C ALA A 187 -22.41 -7.81 -12.19
N THR A 188 -22.70 -8.48 -11.08
CA THR A 188 -22.58 -7.85 -9.76
C THR A 188 -21.12 -7.48 -9.50
N HIS A 189 -20.89 -6.20 -9.17
CA HIS A 189 -19.56 -5.71 -8.84
C HIS A 189 -19.21 -6.03 -7.39
N GLU A 190 -17.99 -6.50 -7.17
CA GLU A 190 -17.45 -6.64 -5.84
C GLU A 190 -17.07 -5.28 -5.26
N THR A 191 -17.28 -5.11 -3.96
CA THR A 191 -16.95 -3.87 -3.27
C THR A 191 -16.14 -4.14 -2.02
N PHE A 192 -15.14 -3.27 -1.79
CA PHE A 192 -14.30 -3.30 -0.61
C PHE A 192 -14.34 -1.91 0.03
N THR A 193 -14.74 -1.82 1.28
CA THR A 193 -14.92 -0.54 1.97
C THR A 193 -14.05 -0.52 3.22
N PHE A 194 -13.36 0.59 3.42
CA PHE A 194 -12.60 0.88 4.64
C PHE A 194 -12.70 2.36 4.97
N LYS A 195 -12.38 2.70 6.21
CA LYS A 195 -12.42 4.07 6.71
C LYS A 195 -11.03 4.67 6.72
N GLN A 196 -10.91 5.94 6.34
CA GLN A 196 -9.76 6.78 6.65
C GLN A 196 -10.20 7.83 7.67
N TYR A 197 -9.52 7.85 8.81
CA TYR A 197 -9.77 8.82 9.86
C TYR A 197 -9.48 10.25 9.40
N CYS A 198 -10.14 11.21 10.03
CA CYS A 198 -9.67 12.60 10.06
C CYS A 198 -8.76 12.80 11.28
N PRO A 199 -7.90 13.83 11.30
CA PRO A 199 -7.11 14.15 12.48
C PRO A 199 -7.99 14.51 13.68
N ALA A 200 -7.56 14.21 14.88
CA ALA A 200 -8.17 14.74 16.08
C ALA A 200 -7.72 16.20 16.24
N TRP A 201 -8.61 17.13 15.84
CA TRP A 201 -8.31 18.56 15.81
C TRP A 201 -8.48 19.24 17.17
N ASN A 202 -7.45 19.98 17.63
CA ASN A 202 -7.51 20.83 18.80
C ASN A 202 -6.58 22.04 18.63
N ASN A 203 -7.09 23.27 18.86
CA ASN A 203 -6.32 24.51 18.77
C ASN A 203 -5.47 24.66 17.49
N GLY A 204 -5.99 24.21 16.34
CA GLY A 204 -5.28 24.27 15.06
C GLY A 204 -4.23 23.17 14.84
N ILE A 205 -4.05 22.27 15.80
CA ILE A 205 -3.22 21.07 15.69
C ILE A 205 -4.13 19.87 15.52
N GLY A 206 -3.91 19.09 14.44
CA GLY A 206 -4.53 17.79 14.21
C GLY A 206 -3.53 16.69 14.50
N VAL A 207 -3.90 15.74 15.35
CA VAL A 207 -3.07 14.57 15.66
C VAL A 207 -3.60 13.35 14.92
N GLU A 208 -2.71 12.49 14.44
CA GLU A 208 -3.09 11.16 13.93
C GLU A 208 -3.75 10.33 15.04
N ARG A 209 -4.67 9.43 14.66
CA ARG A 209 -5.50 8.72 15.64
C ARG A 209 -5.06 7.30 15.92
N MET A 210 -4.33 6.68 14.99
CA MET A 210 -3.84 5.31 15.16
C MET A 210 -2.43 5.29 15.74
N GLN A 211 -2.18 4.36 16.65
CA GLN A 211 -0.84 4.10 17.13
C GLN A 211 -0.07 3.29 16.09
N GLU A 212 1.24 3.58 15.94
CA GLU A 212 2.11 2.81 15.09
C GLU A 212 2.15 1.34 15.54
N THR A 213 1.71 0.42 14.68
CA THR A 213 1.59 -1.00 15.00
C THR A 213 2.89 -1.75 14.82
N ASP A 214 3.74 -1.32 13.90
CA ASP A 214 5.04 -1.95 13.62
C ASP A 214 6.05 -1.69 14.75
N TYR A 215 5.85 -0.60 15.50
CA TYR A 215 6.69 -0.18 16.64
C TYR A 215 5.85 0.13 17.87
N PRO A 216 5.13 -0.85 18.43
CA PRO A 216 4.23 -0.64 19.57
C PRO A 216 4.96 -0.22 20.85
N TRP A 217 6.28 -0.50 20.94
CA TRP A 217 7.15 -0.06 22.03
C TRP A 217 7.64 1.39 21.89
N GLY A 218 7.51 2.01 20.67
CA GLY A 218 7.96 3.37 20.38
C GLY A 218 9.31 3.44 19.69
N PHE A 219 9.91 4.63 19.68
CA PHE A 219 11.13 4.98 18.93
C PHE A 219 12.12 5.71 19.83
N ASN A 220 13.41 5.65 19.46
CA ASN A 220 14.40 6.58 19.94
C ASN A 220 14.17 7.97 19.33
N TRP A 221 14.62 9.02 19.98
CA TRP A 221 14.51 10.40 19.46
C TRP A 221 15.38 10.61 18.23
N ASP A 222 16.65 10.20 18.33
CA ASP A 222 17.58 10.07 17.22
C ASP A 222 18.24 8.69 17.26
N SER A 223 18.90 8.30 16.17
CA SER A 223 19.55 6.99 16.11
C SER A 223 21.00 7.07 16.55
N ASP A 224 21.40 6.28 17.54
CA ASP A 224 22.79 6.01 17.88
C ASP A 224 23.16 4.52 17.85
N MET A 225 22.31 3.75 17.21
CA MET A 225 22.45 2.29 17.12
C MET A 225 23.53 1.86 16.12
N LYS A 226 23.94 0.60 16.24
CA LYS A 226 24.80 -0.07 15.27
C LYS A 226 24.03 -1.20 14.63
N ILE A 227 23.96 -1.19 13.29
CA ILE A 227 23.41 -2.32 12.56
C ILE A 227 24.49 -3.01 11.78
N THR A 228 24.57 -4.32 12.02
CA THR A 228 25.45 -5.20 11.27
C THR A 228 24.62 -5.96 10.24
N TYR A 229 25.01 -5.87 8.98
CA TYR A 229 24.47 -6.65 7.88
C TYR A 229 25.39 -7.82 7.57
N LYS A 230 24.80 -9.02 7.55
CA LYS A 230 25.46 -10.18 6.95
C LYS A 230 25.27 -10.11 5.45
N MET A 231 26.34 -9.96 4.71
CA MET A 231 26.31 -9.83 3.26
C MET A 231 26.35 -11.21 2.58
N PRO A 232 25.76 -11.35 1.37
CA PRO A 232 25.86 -12.57 0.59
C PRO A 232 27.31 -12.94 0.29
N GLU A 233 27.54 -14.22 0.02
CA GLU A 233 28.82 -14.75 -0.44
C GLU A 233 28.84 -14.95 -1.97
N GLY A 234 30.04 -15.10 -2.55
CA GLY A 234 30.24 -15.44 -3.94
C GLY A 234 31.18 -14.50 -4.68
N PHE A 235 31.50 -14.86 -5.92
CA PHE A 235 32.51 -14.17 -6.74
C PHE A 235 32.24 -12.65 -6.87
N TRP A 236 31.04 -12.27 -7.27
CA TRP A 236 30.68 -10.87 -7.47
C TRP A 236 30.67 -10.09 -6.15
N MET A 237 30.21 -10.71 -5.08
CA MET A 237 30.21 -10.08 -3.76
C MET A 237 31.61 -9.94 -3.20
N GLY A 238 32.51 -10.87 -3.54
CA GLY A 238 33.95 -10.75 -3.22
C GLY A 238 34.60 -9.53 -3.89
N ILE A 239 34.26 -9.27 -5.14
CA ILE A 239 34.70 -8.05 -5.84
C ILE A 239 34.14 -6.80 -5.16
N TRP A 240 32.85 -6.78 -4.83
CA TRP A 240 32.21 -5.67 -4.12
C TRP A 240 32.83 -5.43 -2.73
N HIS A 241 33.16 -6.49 -2.01
CA HIS A 241 33.89 -6.39 -0.74
C HIS A 241 35.22 -5.63 -0.90
N ILE A 242 36.03 -5.96 -1.92
CA ILE A 242 37.29 -5.28 -2.19
C ILE A 242 37.05 -3.82 -2.56
N LEU A 243 36.09 -3.55 -3.46
CA LEU A 243 35.79 -2.18 -3.89
C LEU A 243 35.27 -1.34 -2.72
N PHE A 244 34.41 -1.89 -1.88
CA PHE A 244 33.90 -1.21 -0.70
C PHE A 244 35.01 -0.93 0.32
N SER A 245 36.02 -1.83 0.44
CA SER A 245 37.15 -1.61 1.29
C SER A 245 38.05 -0.46 0.83
N ILE A 246 38.13 -0.23 -0.49
CA ILE A 246 39.04 0.76 -1.08
C ILE A 246 38.34 2.12 -1.25
N PHE A 247 37.06 2.12 -1.66
CA PHE A 247 36.33 3.30 -2.09
C PHE A 247 35.11 3.62 -1.24
N GLY A 248 34.70 2.73 -0.31
CA GLY A 248 33.54 2.95 0.55
C GLY A 248 33.81 4.10 1.54
N ASP A 249 32.79 4.91 1.78
CA ASP A 249 32.85 5.90 2.84
C ASP A 249 32.88 5.20 4.20
N THR A 250 34.00 5.30 4.89
CA THR A 250 34.24 4.64 6.18
C THR A 250 33.83 5.49 7.38
N LYS A 251 33.28 6.69 7.14
CA LYS A 251 32.96 7.64 8.21
C LYS A 251 31.97 7.04 9.24
N TYR A 252 30.93 6.34 8.74
CA TYR A 252 29.90 5.70 9.58
C TYR A 252 29.85 4.19 9.44
N VAL A 253 30.77 3.59 8.69
CA VAL A 253 30.74 2.20 8.30
C VAL A 253 31.99 1.48 8.71
N THR A 254 31.87 0.27 9.22
CA THR A 254 32.98 -0.67 9.43
C THR A 254 32.62 -1.99 8.77
N GLN A 255 33.63 -2.66 8.21
CA GLN A 255 33.46 -3.97 7.61
C GLN A 255 34.41 -4.98 8.20
N GLU A 256 33.95 -6.22 8.28
CA GLU A 256 34.71 -7.35 8.83
C GLU A 256 34.50 -8.61 7.99
N GLY A 257 35.52 -9.47 7.96
CA GLY A 257 35.43 -10.75 7.28
C GLY A 257 35.66 -10.67 5.77
N SER A 258 35.11 -11.62 5.02
CA SER A 258 35.31 -11.75 3.58
C SER A 258 34.10 -12.39 2.91
N ALA A 259 33.63 -11.83 1.79
CA ALA A 259 32.56 -12.40 0.99
C ALA A 259 32.97 -13.73 0.32
N TRP A 260 34.26 -13.97 0.11
CA TRP A 260 34.79 -15.24 -0.42
C TRP A 260 34.66 -16.39 0.56
N LEU A 261 34.66 -16.06 1.89
CA LEU A 261 34.59 -17.02 2.98
C LEU A 261 33.21 -17.07 3.64
N GLY A 262 32.22 -16.35 3.11
CA GLY A 262 30.87 -16.29 3.67
C GLY A 262 30.76 -15.56 5.01
N THR A 263 31.76 -14.75 5.35
CA THR A 263 31.86 -14.07 6.67
C THR A 263 31.77 -12.55 6.58
N TRP A 264 31.52 -12.01 5.39
CA TRP A 264 31.49 -10.56 5.20
C TRP A 264 30.30 -9.94 5.92
N LYS A 265 30.64 -9.04 6.83
CA LYS A 265 29.71 -8.23 7.60
C LYS A 265 30.03 -6.76 7.41
N VAL A 266 28.98 -5.95 7.32
CA VAL A 266 29.08 -4.50 7.23
C VAL A 266 28.24 -3.89 8.35
N THR A 267 28.86 -3.09 9.21
CA THR A 267 28.20 -2.41 10.33
C THR A 267 28.08 -0.94 10.00
N VAL A 268 26.85 -0.42 10.01
CA VAL A 268 26.53 1.00 9.99
C VAL A 268 26.41 1.48 11.44
N ASP A 269 27.19 2.49 11.80
CA ASP A 269 27.35 2.96 13.18
C ASP A 269 26.81 4.40 13.32
N PHE A 270 25.55 4.52 13.73
CA PHE A 270 24.89 5.81 13.94
C PHE A 270 25.45 6.57 15.16
N SER A 271 26.18 5.91 16.08
CA SER A 271 26.83 6.61 17.19
C SER A 271 27.95 7.55 16.72
N LYS A 272 28.47 7.36 15.49
CA LYS A 272 29.46 8.22 14.86
C LYS A 272 28.84 9.44 14.18
N VAL A 273 27.52 9.47 13.99
CA VAL A 273 26.79 10.61 13.43
C VAL A 273 26.76 11.70 14.52
N PRO A 274 27.19 12.95 14.21
CA PRO A 274 27.12 14.04 15.19
C PRO A 274 25.70 14.24 15.70
N LYS A 275 25.55 14.52 16.99
CA LYS A 275 24.24 14.76 17.58
C LYS A 275 23.71 16.13 17.14
N LEU A 276 22.47 16.17 16.67
CA LEU A 276 21.80 17.42 16.31
C LEU A 276 21.43 18.23 17.56
N THR A 277 21.81 19.49 17.58
CA THR A 277 21.54 20.41 18.71
C THR A 277 20.79 21.66 18.28
N THR A 278 20.45 21.81 17.01
CA THR A 278 19.82 23.03 16.45
C THR A 278 18.30 22.99 16.41
N ALA A 279 17.67 21.81 16.47
CA ALA A 279 16.22 21.65 16.47
C ALA A 279 15.61 22.06 17.83
N THR A 280 15.69 23.34 18.19
CA THR A 280 15.36 23.86 19.52
C THR A 280 14.08 24.67 19.57
N SER A 281 13.36 24.85 18.48
CA SER A 281 12.11 25.58 18.48
C SER A 281 11.07 24.91 19.40
N THR A 282 10.46 25.67 20.30
CA THR A 282 9.39 25.17 21.15
C THR A 282 8.02 25.20 20.47
N THR A 283 7.89 25.94 19.36
CA THR A 283 6.60 26.25 18.69
C THR A 283 6.55 25.82 17.21
N ASP A 284 7.66 25.37 16.62
CA ASP A 284 7.76 24.98 15.23
C ASP A 284 8.30 23.56 15.10
N GLY A 285 7.40 22.60 15.29
CA GLY A 285 7.72 21.18 15.21
C GLY A 285 8.06 20.75 13.78
N LEU A 286 7.47 21.38 12.76
CA LEU A 286 7.76 21.09 11.37
C LEU A 286 9.24 21.38 11.05
N THR A 287 9.71 22.58 11.37
CA THR A 287 11.12 22.93 11.12
C THR A 287 12.07 22.04 11.93
N ASN A 288 11.79 21.79 13.20
CA ASN A 288 12.57 20.86 14.02
C ASN A 288 12.63 19.45 13.37
N THR A 289 11.47 18.90 13.00
CA THR A 289 11.39 17.55 12.37
C THR A 289 12.17 17.51 11.06
N TRP A 290 12.05 18.57 10.25
CA TRP A 290 12.82 18.71 9.02
C TRP A 290 14.34 18.70 9.27
N GLU A 291 14.82 19.48 10.23
CA GLU A 291 16.24 19.53 10.57
C GLU A 291 16.77 18.19 11.09
N ILE A 292 15.98 17.50 11.93
CA ILE A 292 16.35 16.18 12.45
C ILE A 292 16.40 15.14 11.33
N TYR A 293 15.38 15.12 10.47
CA TYR A 293 15.25 14.14 9.39
C TYR A 293 16.31 14.32 8.31
N ASN A 294 16.60 15.57 7.92
CA ASN A 294 17.58 15.90 6.89
C ASN A 294 18.99 16.16 7.42
N PHE A 295 19.25 15.78 8.67
CA PHE A 295 20.57 15.91 9.21
C PHE A 295 21.54 15.04 8.38
N GLU A 296 22.56 15.67 7.80
CA GLU A 296 23.42 15.12 6.76
C GLU A 296 23.91 13.70 7.07
N GLY A 297 24.39 13.45 8.29
CA GLY A 297 24.90 12.15 8.67
C GLY A 297 23.83 11.03 8.70
N ILE A 298 22.60 11.34 9.06
CA ILE A 298 21.49 10.36 9.10
C ILE A 298 21.09 9.98 7.69
N SER A 299 20.89 10.95 6.80
CA SER A 299 20.55 10.72 5.40
C SER A 299 21.62 9.89 4.68
N GLU A 300 22.91 10.17 4.94
CA GLU A 300 24.03 9.42 4.39
C GLU A 300 24.03 7.97 4.88
N ALA A 301 23.87 7.74 6.19
CA ALA A 301 23.81 6.41 6.77
C ALA A 301 22.58 5.59 6.26
N GLU A 302 21.43 6.24 6.11
CA GLU A 302 20.23 5.61 5.53
C GLU A 302 20.47 5.19 4.06
N THR A 303 21.12 6.03 3.29
CA THR A 303 21.51 5.71 1.91
C THR A 303 22.40 4.48 1.84
N ILE A 304 23.41 4.39 2.71
CA ILE A 304 24.29 3.23 2.81
C ILE A 304 23.51 1.97 3.18
N MET A 305 22.62 2.05 4.15
CA MET A 305 21.80 0.91 4.56
C MET A 305 20.88 0.40 3.44
N ASN A 306 20.23 1.30 2.70
CA ASN A 306 19.39 0.94 1.57
C ASN A 306 20.22 0.27 0.46
N GLN A 307 21.46 0.73 0.25
CA GLN A 307 22.40 0.08 -0.67
C GLN A 307 22.79 -1.33 -0.21
N LEU A 308 23.12 -1.52 1.07
CA LEU A 308 23.45 -2.83 1.63
C LEU A 308 22.28 -3.81 1.50
N LYS A 309 21.05 -3.37 1.79
CA LYS A 309 19.84 -4.17 1.58
C LYS A 309 19.65 -4.53 0.10
N SER A 310 19.92 -3.60 -0.82
CA SER A 310 19.80 -3.85 -2.27
C SER A 310 20.81 -4.90 -2.77
N TRP A 311 21.93 -5.02 -2.12
CA TRP A 311 22.94 -6.07 -2.39
C TRP A 311 22.63 -7.40 -1.70
N GLY A 312 21.45 -7.53 -1.09
CA GLY A 312 21.03 -8.76 -0.42
C GLY A 312 21.54 -8.88 1.01
N GLY A 313 22.06 -7.82 1.59
CA GLY A 313 22.46 -7.79 3.00
C GLY A 313 21.27 -7.99 3.94
N VAL A 314 21.43 -8.90 4.89
CA VAL A 314 20.42 -9.22 5.90
C VAL A 314 20.91 -8.70 7.25
N PRO A 315 20.13 -7.92 8.00
CA PRO A 315 20.48 -7.48 9.35
C PRO A 315 20.76 -8.68 10.26
N ASP A 316 21.87 -8.65 11.01
CA ASP A 316 22.33 -9.77 11.85
C ASP A 316 21.50 -9.97 13.12
N LYS A 317 20.55 -9.11 13.41
CA LYS A 317 19.56 -9.30 14.48
C LYS A 317 18.32 -8.44 14.29
N THR A 318 17.21 -8.95 14.73
CA THR A 318 16.02 -8.20 15.10
C THR A 318 16.34 -7.28 16.30
N LEU A 319 16.86 -6.11 16.02
CA LEU A 319 16.85 -5.04 17.01
C LEU A 319 15.39 -4.60 17.21
N PRO A 320 14.99 -4.20 18.41
CA PRO A 320 13.63 -3.74 18.67
C PRO A 320 13.22 -2.49 17.87
N THR A 321 14.18 -1.79 17.25
CA THR A 321 13.94 -0.64 16.38
C THR A 321 14.85 -0.73 15.15
N ASN A 322 14.30 -0.39 13.98
CA ASN A 322 15.11 -0.13 12.80
C ASN A 322 15.79 1.24 13.01
N PRO A 323 17.11 1.38 12.95
CA PRO A 323 17.78 2.66 13.23
C PRO A 323 17.55 3.75 12.19
N THR A 324 16.93 3.44 11.05
CA THR A 324 16.38 4.44 10.14
C THR A 324 14.99 4.90 10.58
N GLU A 325 14.43 4.30 11.62
CA GLU A 325 13.10 4.59 12.13
C GLU A 325 13.22 5.15 13.55
N PHE A 326 13.61 6.40 13.64
CA PHE A 326 13.61 7.22 14.82
C PHE A 326 12.40 8.19 14.79
N ALA A 327 12.12 8.87 15.87
CA ALA A 327 10.90 9.66 16.07
C ALA A 327 10.56 10.61 14.89
N ALA A 328 11.53 11.42 14.46
CA ALA A 328 11.31 12.35 13.34
C ALA A 328 11.13 11.62 12.00
N ALA A 329 11.86 10.51 11.75
CA ALA A 329 11.72 9.73 10.55
C ALA A 329 10.36 9.03 10.44
N ALA A 330 9.83 8.52 11.56
CA ALA A 330 8.50 7.93 11.62
C ALA A 330 7.41 8.94 11.22
N CYS A 331 7.52 10.19 11.66
CA CYS A 331 6.62 11.26 11.23
C CYS A 331 6.86 11.69 9.78
N ALA A 332 8.12 11.80 9.35
CA ALA A 332 8.48 12.18 8.00
C ALA A 332 7.91 11.20 6.95
N LYS A 333 7.91 9.89 7.21
CA LYS A 333 7.36 8.87 6.32
C LYS A 333 5.86 9.00 6.06
N LYS A 334 5.14 9.79 6.83
CA LYS A 334 3.71 10.06 6.67
C LYS A 334 3.39 11.12 5.61
N ASN A 335 4.39 11.55 4.86
CA ASN A 335 4.33 12.61 3.84
C ASN A 335 4.60 12.06 2.44
N PRO A 336 4.28 12.82 1.38
CA PRO A 336 4.61 12.43 0.02
C PRO A 336 6.10 12.68 -0.28
N PHE A 337 6.75 11.67 -0.84
CA PHE A 337 8.17 11.70 -1.22
C PHE A 337 8.35 11.86 -2.74
N GLY A 338 9.38 12.59 -3.14
CA GLY A 338 9.98 12.49 -4.46
C GLY A 338 11.03 11.36 -4.50
N VAL A 339 11.59 11.13 -5.68
CA VAL A 339 12.70 10.20 -5.87
C VAL A 339 13.84 10.90 -6.58
N LYS A 340 15.02 10.93 -5.96
CA LYS A 340 16.27 11.33 -6.59
C LYS A 340 16.94 10.10 -7.19
N ILE A 341 17.39 10.19 -8.43
CA ILE A 341 18.14 9.12 -9.09
C ILE A 341 19.60 9.56 -9.18
N GLU A 342 20.48 8.83 -8.52
CA GLU A 342 21.92 9.02 -8.61
C GLU A 342 22.54 7.88 -9.40
N SER A 343 23.36 8.22 -10.39
CA SER A 343 24.11 7.22 -11.15
C SER A 343 25.48 7.00 -10.50
N ASN A 344 25.73 5.78 -10.04
CA ASN A 344 27.02 5.39 -9.50
C ASN A 344 27.54 4.16 -10.26
N GLN A 345 28.67 4.27 -10.94
CA GLN A 345 29.34 3.20 -11.69
C GLN A 345 28.42 2.43 -12.67
N GLY A 346 27.48 3.16 -13.32
CA GLY A 346 26.53 2.56 -14.28
C GLY A 346 25.30 1.90 -13.64
N GLN A 347 25.14 1.97 -12.33
CA GLN A 347 23.92 1.58 -11.62
C GLN A 347 23.19 2.82 -11.13
N ASN A 348 21.87 2.82 -11.24
CA ASN A 348 21.03 3.88 -10.71
C ASN A 348 20.64 3.55 -9.25
N LEU A 349 20.93 4.47 -8.36
CA LEU A 349 20.45 4.43 -6.97
C LEU A 349 19.22 5.33 -6.86
N TYR A 350 18.11 4.76 -6.38
CA TYR A 350 16.83 5.45 -6.18
C TYR A 350 16.71 5.84 -4.71
N ILE A 351 16.75 7.13 -4.43
CA ILE A 351 16.77 7.70 -3.07
C ILE A 351 15.45 8.44 -2.84
N PRO A 352 14.67 8.07 -1.81
CA PRO A 352 13.48 8.84 -1.45
C PRO A 352 13.91 10.19 -0.90
N THR A 353 13.28 11.26 -1.39
CA THR A 353 13.58 12.64 -0.96
C THR A 353 12.29 13.32 -0.51
N LEU A 354 12.34 13.96 0.66
CA LEU A 354 11.25 14.75 1.17
C LEU A 354 11.62 16.23 1.03
N ALA A 355 10.84 17.01 0.30
CA ALA A 355 11.00 18.45 0.26
C ALA A 355 10.34 19.09 1.49
N LYS A 356 10.87 20.22 1.98
CA LYS A 356 10.34 20.87 3.20
C LYS A 356 8.88 21.28 3.03
N GLU A 357 8.51 21.71 1.85
CA GLU A 357 7.14 22.07 1.47
C GLU A 357 6.18 20.87 1.39
N ASP A 358 6.70 19.66 1.19
CA ASP A 358 5.92 18.41 1.18
C ASP A 358 5.74 17.83 2.60
N MET A 359 6.53 18.30 3.58
CA MET A 359 6.40 17.88 4.97
C MET A 359 5.23 18.62 5.63
N VAL A 360 4.12 17.96 5.79
CA VAL A 360 2.90 18.47 6.43
C VAL A 360 2.56 17.75 7.73
N TRP A 361 2.99 16.49 7.83
CA TRP A 361 2.92 15.66 9.05
C TRP A 361 4.29 15.61 9.70
N TYR A 362 4.38 15.97 10.98
CA TYR A 362 5.66 16.15 11.66
C TYR A 362 5.55 15.81 13.16
N LEU A 363 6.69 15.66 13.83
CA LEU A 363 6.78 15.46 15.26
C LEU A 363 6.52 16.80 15.98
N PRO A 364 5.53 16.91 16.90
CA PRO A 364 5.15 18.18 17.52
C PRO A 364 6.31 18.81 18.30
N ALA A 365 6.40 20.14 18.28
CA ALA A 365 7.29 20.86 19.18
C ALA A 365 6.76 20.81 20.63
N GLN A 366 7.62 21.22 21.56
CA GLN A 366 7.31 21.25 23.00
C GLN A 366 5.98 21.93 23.35
N ASP A 367 5.70 23.09 22.76
CA ASP A 367 4.48 23.87 23.03
C ASP A 367 3.29 23.43 22.15
N GLU A 368 3.52 22.65 21.11
CA GLU A 368 2.48 22.04 20.27
C GLU A 368 1.92 20.75 20.89
N ALA A 369 2.78 19.95 21.53
CA ALA A 369 2.42 18.64 22.08
C ALA A 369 1.24 18.67 23.07
N PRO A 370 1.07 19.67 23.98
CA PRO A 370 -0.09 19.76 24.84
C PRO A 370 -1.43 19.97 24.10
N ASN A 371 -1.38 20.36 22.81
CA ASN A 371 -2.57 20.49 21.98
C ASN A 371 -2.96 19.17 21.28
N MET A 372 -2.15 18.14 21.38
CA MET A 372 -2.56 16.80 20.93
C MET A 372 -3.74 16.34 21.79
N LYS A 373 -4.88 16.10 21.14
CA LYS A 373 -6.11 15.70 21.80
C LYS A 373 -6.68 14.49 21.09
N ASP A 374 -6.41 13.36 21.67
CA ASP A 374 -7.02 12.08 21.30
C ASP A 374 -7.00 11.21 22.57
N ASP A 375 -7.42 9.96 22.50
CA ASP A 375 -7.30 8.97 23.57
C ASP A 375 -5.82 8.55 23.76
N LEU A 376 -4.97 9.53 24.00
CA LEU A 376 -3.54 9.33 24.23
C LEU A 376 -3.28 8.79 25.62
N SER A 377 -2.35 7.86 25.72
CA SER A 377 -1.85 7.35 26.99
C SER A 377 -0.33 7.16 26.95
N GLY A 378 0.35 7.47 28.06
CA GLY A 378 1.79 7.31 28.16
C GLY A 378 2.60 8.52 27.73
N ASN A 379 3.81 8.29 27.21
CA ASN A 379 4.79 9.31 26.87
C ASN A 379 4.99 9.37 25.35
N TYR A 380 5.14 10.58 24.83
CA TYR A 380 5.35 10.85 23.41
C TYR A 380 6.55 11.77 23.20
N TRP A 381 7.36 11.50 22.19
CA TRP A 381 8.43 12.41 21.81
C TRP A 381 7.89 13.74 21.30
N THR A 382 8.63 14.81 21.60
CA THR A 382 8.52 16.09 20.89
C THR A 382 9.76 16.29 20.01
N SER A 383 9.67 17.20 19.04
CA SER A 383 10.81 17.51 18.15
C SER A 383 11.82 18.47 18.77
N THR A 384 11.57 18.99 19.98
CA THR A 384 12.41 20.00 20.60
C THR A 384 13.60 19.37 21.32
N ALA A 385 14.81 19.69 20.84
CA ALA A 385 16.07 19.26 21.45
C ALA A 385 16.45 20.12 22.65
N ILE A 386 17.17 19.54 23.59
CA ILE A 386 17.86 20.25 24.67
C ILE A 386 19.35 20.34 24.30
N THR A 387 19.87 21.56 24.25
CA THR A 387 21.21 21.82 23.72
C THR A 387 22.34 21.41 24.66
N ASP A 388 22.12 21.42 25.95
CA ASP A 388 23.11 21.08 26.95
C ASP A 388 22.55 20.02 27.92
N PRO A 389 23.14 18.84 28.02
CA PRO A 389 24.38 18.34 27.39
C PRO A 389 24.24 17.75 25.97
N GLY A 390 23.13 17.94 25.27
CA GLY A 390 22.88 17.39 23.91
C GLY A 390 22.46 15.91 23.86
N THR A 391 22.27 15.29 25.02
CA THR A 391 21.84 13.89 25.16
C THR A 391 20.37 13.73 25.50
N THR A 392 19.66 14.84 25.71
CA THR A 392 18.26 14.87 26.11
C THR A 392 17.40 15.65 25.11
N SER A 393 16.14 15.30 25.06
CA SER A 393 15.08 16.00 24.33
C SER A 393 13.81 16.02 25.15
N TYR A 394 12.82 16.78 24.74
CA TYR A 394 11.58 16.86 25.49
C TYR A 394 10.62 15.73 25.10
N LYS A 395 9.98 15.13 26.11
CA LYS A 395 8.81 14.29 25.97
C LYS A 395 7.56 14.98 26.51
N TYR A 396 6.42 14.61 25.98
CA TYR A 396 5.09 14.97 26.49
C TYR A 396 4.44 13.75 27.15
N THR A 397 3.98 13.89 28.37
CA THR A 397 3.15 12.87 29.05
C THR A 397 1.69 13.22 28.82
N ALA A 398 0.91 12.29 28.29
CA ALA A 398 -0.50 12.51 27.94
C ALA A 398 -1.31 13.04 29.15
N GLY A 399 -1.98 14.19 28.94
CA GLY A 399 -2.71 14.91 30.03
C GLY A 399 -1.84 15.57 31.08
N GLY A 400 -0.52 15.60 30.92
CA GLY A 400 0.46 16.11 31.86
C GLY A 400 1.39 17.17 31.30
N ALA A 401 2.61 17.20 31.81
CA ALA A 401 3.62 18.19 31.49
C ALA A 401 4.62 17.67 30.44
N VAL A 402 5.30 18.62 29.81
CA VAL A 402 6.50 18.36 29.01
C VAL A 402 7.71 18.34 29.95
N SER A 403 8.59 17.35 29.78
CA SER A 403 9.77 17.13 30.60
C SER A 403 10.96 16.62 29.81
N PRO A 404 12.20 16.83 30.25
CA PRO A 404 13.38 16.25 29.65
C PRO A 404 13.37 14.71 29.70
N GLU A 405 13.94 14.08 28.66
CA GLU A 405 14.12 12.64 28.59
C GLU A 405 15.40 12.32 27.80
N ASP A 406 16.04 11.21 28.12
CA ASP A 406 17.21 10.70 27.37
C ASP A 406 16.79 10.32 25.93
N ARG A 407 17.56 10.79 24.94
CA ARG A 407 17.27 10.53 23.52
C ARG A 407 17.30 9.05 23.16
N ASN A 408 17.98 8.23 23.94
CA ASN A 408 18.03 6.76 23.76
C ASN A 408 16.81 6.06 24.37
N SER A 409 15.92 6.76 25.07
CA SER A 409 14.68 6.17 25.57
C SER A 409 13.77 5.78 24.42
N ILE A 410 13.09 4.65 24.57
CA ILE A 410 12.07 4.20 23.61
C ILE A 410 10.72 4.73 24.05
N ILE A 411 10.19 5.67 23.28
CA ILE A 411 8.95 6.41 23.60
C ILE A 411 8.06 6.46 22.36
N HIS A 412 6.75 6.52 22.56
CA HIS A 412 5.78 6.61 21.49
C HIS A 412 5.93 7.89 20.65
N VAL A 413 5.42 7.82 19.44
CA VAL A 413 5.39 8.92 18.49
C VAL A 413 3.95 9.13 18.04
N ARG A 414 3.55 10.39 17.88
CA ARG A 414 2.35 10.79 17.17
C ARG A 414 2.69 11.95 16.25
N ALA A 415 2.41 11.73 14.98
CA ALA A 415 2.54 12.82 14.03
C ALA A 415 1.38 13.81 14.18
N VAL A 416 1.72 15.08 14.04
CA VAL A 416 0.75 16.18 14.05
C VAL A 416 0.81 16.95 12.73
N ARG A 417 -0.25 17.72 12.50
CA ARG A 417 -0.38 18.62 11.39
C ARG A 417 -1.01 19.93 11.82
N LYS A 418 -0.55 21.05 11.26
CA LYS A 418 -1.26 22.35 11.35
C LYS A 418 -2.43 22.40 10.36
N LYS A 419 -3.50 23.07 10.79
CA LYS A 419 -4.72 23.23 9.99
C LYS A 419 -4.50 24.20 8.82
#